data_7d4b3ee9fc0ae2779c3f64490ce12867
#
_entry.id   7d4b3ee9fc0ae2779c3f64490ce12867
#
_cell.length_a   1.000
_cell.length_b   1.000
_cell.length_c   1.000
_cell.angle_alpha   90.00
_cell.angle_beta   90.00
_cell.angle_gamma   90.00
#
_symmetry.space_group_name_H-M   'P 1'
#
loop_
_entity.id
_entity.type
_entity.pdbx_description
1 polymer ?
#
loop_
_entity_poly.entity_id
_entity_poly.type
_entity_poly.pdbx_seq_one_letter_code
_entity_poly.pdbx_strand_id
1 'polypeptide(L)'
;MPRAVYILALGIFAMVTSEFVVAGLMPQMAEGLHATVPQIGYLITAFAVAMAVGGPFLTMAVTKLAPRTALMTLFAVFLAGNVLAATAPGYAVMTAARIITGVASQAFFGVAVSLCVQLARPEIRGRAIAVVMNGLMLGTLLGLPLSTLVGERFGWRAAFWAISALALVAAAVTLAGVPSLERAVSGGSLREELGVFRNPKLWLVLPTSTLIIGATFSAFSYLNPILTEITGFSSGTVPALLIAYGAATVVGNTVVGRLADRRTVPVLAVGLSLNALFLAGFALLADLPVPAVACMLGIGLVGVTMNPAMVTRVQRAGNAGPLVNTVHSSFITLGVILGSSLGAVAIDFWGLRAPLWLGAGMAVLGLTTLLPELTSGRSTTPAEPALPDRRPAHAGSAPRDRI
;
A
#
# COMPACT_ATOMS: atom_id res chain seq x y z
N MET A 1 -11.18 14.64 -10.59
CA MET A 1 -11.08 13.85 -9.35
C MET A 1 -12.00 14.42 -8.30
N PRO A 2 -12.80 13.60 -7.58
CA PRO A 2 -13.55 14.05 -6.42
C PRO A 2 -12.61 14.57 -5.31
N ARG A 3 -12.98 15.68 -4.65
CA ARG A 3 -12.18 16.24 -3.54
C ARG A 3 -11.97 15.24 -2.40
N ALA A 4 -12.93 14.37 -2.16
CA ALA A 4 -12.86 13.32 -1.15
C ALA A 4 -11.64 12.38 -1.33
N VAL A 5 -11.17 12.13 -2.56
CA VAL A 5 -10.00 11.28 -2.82
C VAL A 5 -8.72 11.89 -2.22
N TYR A 6 -8.54 13.21 -2.31
CA TYR A 6 -7.40 13.91 -1.70
C TYR A 6 -7.50 13.92 -0.17
N ILE A 7 -8.72 14.00 0.36
CA ILE A 7 -8.98 13.92 1.81
C ILE A 7 -8.61 12.53 2.34
N LEU A 8 -8.97 11.47 1.62
CA LEU A 8 -8.56 10.10 1.96
C LEU A 8 -7.03 9.94 1.92
N ALA A 9 -6.36 10.55 0.93
CA ALA A 9 -4.90 10.57 0.86
C ALA A 9 -4.27 11.26 2.08
N LEU A 10 -4.85 12.38 2.56
CA LEU A 10 -4.40 13.06 3.79
C LEU A 10 -4.57 12.15 5.01
N GLY A 11 -5.68 11.42 5.10
CA GLY A 11 -5.91 10.45 6.18
C GLY A 11 -4.85 9.35 6.20
N ILE A 12 -4.54 8.77 5.03
CA ILE A 12 -3.48 7.74 4.90
C ILE A 12 -2.10 8.35 5.23
N PHE A 13 -1.81 9.56 4.78
CA PHE A 13 -0.58 10.26 5.14
C PHE A 13 -0.41 10.36 6.67
N ALA A 14 -1.46 10.74 7.40
CA ALA A 14 -1.42 10.82 8.86
C ALA A 14 -1.17 9.45 9.52
N MET A 15 -1.80 8.38 9.01
CA MET A 15 -1.62 7.01 9.53
C MET A 15 -0.19 6.53 9.33
N VAL A 16 0.35 6.69 8.12
CA VAL A 16 1.70 6.24 7.74
C VAL A 16 2.79 7.04 8.45
N THR A 17 2.58 8.33 8.71
CA THR A 17 3.52 9.14 9.50
C THR A 17 3.74 8.53 10.90
N SER A 18 2.69 7.97 11.54
CA SER A 18 2.82 7.27 12.81
C SER A 18 3.59 5.95 12.72
N GLU A 19 3.61 5.31 11.56
CA GLU A 19 4.35 4.06 11.36
C GLU A 19 5.86 4.28 11.55
N PHE A 20 6.39 5.35 10.97
CA PHE A 20 7.83 5.62 10.92
C PHE A 20 8.37 6.45 12.09
N VAL A 21 7.51 7.01 12.96
CA VAL A 21 7.93 7.88 14.08
C VAL A 21 8.93 7.20 15.02
N VAL A 22 8.74 5.93 15.33
CA VAL A 22 9.62 5.18 16.25
C VAL A 22 11.02 5.01 15.67
N ALA A 23 11.14 4.76 14.36
CA ALA A 23 12.43 4.58 13.71
C ALA A 23 13.32 5.83 13.80
N GLY A 24 12.71 7.01 13.74
CA GLY A 24 13.43 8.30 13.86
C GLY A 24 13.81 8.68 15.28
N LEU A 25 13.19 8.08 16.29
CA LEU A 25 13.30 8.51 17.68
C LEU A 25 13.79 7.41 18.63
N MET A 26 14.36 6.32 18.09
CA MET A 26 14.76 5.14 18.89
C MET A 26 15.63 5.47 20.10
N PRO A 27 16.73 6.25 20.01
CA PRO A 27 17.58 6.52 21.17
C PRO A 27 16.83 7.27 22.26
N GLN A 28 16.09 8.31 21.89
CA GLN A 28 15.33 9.15 22.85
C GLN A 28 14.19 8.37 23.52
N MET A 29 13.54 7.49 22.77
CA MET A 29 12.50 6.61 23.31
C MET A 29 13.08 5.54 24.23
N ALA A 30 14.26 5.00 23.92
CA ALA A 30 14.96 4.04 24.75
C ALA A 30 15.27 4.63 26.13
N GLU A 31 15.82 5.84 26.16
CA GLU A 31 16.09 6.57 27.40
C GLU A 31 14.79 6.90 28.15
N GLY A 32 13.81 7.49 27.48
CA GLY A 32 12.58 7.98 28.11
C GLY A 32 11.60 6.89 28.55
N LEU A 33 11.73 5.65 28.06
CA LEU A 33 10.93 4.49 28.44
C LEU A 33 11.71 3.47 29.27
N HIS A 34 12.98 3.78 29.62
CA HIS A 34 13.90 2.86 30.33
C HIS A 34 14.00 1.50 29.64
N ALA A 35 14.13 1.49 28.31
CA ALA A 35 14.18 0.31 27.46
C ALA A 35 15.46 0.31 26.63
N THR A 36 15.86 -0.87 26.13
CA THR A 36 16.99 -0.96 25.20
C THR A 36 16.58 -0.58 23.77
N VAL A 37 17.54 -0.12 22.95
CA VAL A 37 17.28 0.20 21.54
C VAL A 37 16.65 -0.98 20.76
N PRO A 38 17.10 -2.25 20.95
CA PRO A 38 16.40 -3.41 20.37
C PRO A 38 14.93 -3.55 20.81
N GLN A 39 14.64 -3.28 22.10
CA GLN A 39 13.24 -3.30 22.58
C GLN A 39 12.40 -2.23 21.85
N ILE A 40 12.94 -1.02 21.64
CA ILE A 40 12.24 0.00 20.85
C ILE A 40 12.03 -0.47 19.41
N GLY A 41 12.99 -1.18 18.83
CA GLY A 41 12.82 -1.83 17.52
C GLY A 41 11.63 -2.79 17.46
N TYR A 42 11.35 -3.55 18.54
CA TYR A 42 10.18 -4.41 18.62
C TYR A 42 8.84 -3.66 18.60
N LEU A 43 8.81 -2.35 18.92
CA LEU A 43 7.60 -1.54 18.76
C LEU A 43 7.22 -1.35 17.30
N ILE A 44 8.20 -1.33 16.39
CA ILE A 44 7.97 -1.30 14.94
C ILE A 44 7.39 -2.64 14.50
N THR A 45 7.98 -3.74 14.96
CA THR A 45 7.48 -5.09 14.69
C THR A 45 6.08 -5.30 15.24
N ALA A 46 5.80 -4.86 16.47
CA ALA A 46 4.48 -4.96 17.08
C ALA A 46 3.41 -4.22 16.27
N PHE A 47 3.75 -3.01 15.79
CA PHE A 47 2.88 -2.24 14.90
C PHE A 47 2.62 -3.00 13.59
N ALA A 48 3.65 -3.50 12.91
CA ALA A 48 3.52 -4.21 11.64
C ALA A 48 2.72 -5.52 11.77
N VAL A 49 2.95 -6.30 12.84
CA VAL A 49 2.18 -7.51 13.14
C VAL A 49 0.72 -7.16 13.43
N ALA A 50 0.48 -6.11 14.22
CA ALA A 50 -0.86 -5.62 14.52
C ALA A 50 -1.60 -5.16 13.26
N MET A 51 -0.92 -4.48 12.34
CA MET A 51 -1.46 -4.16 11.01
C MET A 51 -1.87 -5.44 10.27
N ALA A 52 -0.94 -6.36 10.09
CA ALA A 52 -1.15 -7.54 9.26
C ALA A 52 -2.25 -8.47 9.80
N VAL A 53 -2.30 -8.67 11.10
CA VAL A 53 -3.22 -9.62 11.76
C VAL A 53 -4.48 -8.90 12.25
N GLY A 54 -4.34 -7.84 13.02
CA GLY A 54 -5.46 -7.15 13.68
C GLY A 54 -6.32 -6.30 12.73
N GLY A 55 -5.70 -5.75 11.69
CA GLY A 55 -6.38 -4.88 10.70
C GLY A 55 -7.62 -5.52 10.07
N PRO A 56 -7.55 -6.74 9.52
CA PRO A 56 -8.71 -7.42 8.96
C PRO A 56 -9.87 -7.59 9.95
N PHE A 57 -9.57 -7.92 11.21
CA PHE A 57 -10.61 -8.08 12.26
C PHE A 57 -11.30 -6.75 12.57
N LEU A 58 -10.54 -5.66 12.73
CA LEU A 58 -11.14 -4.35 12.96
C LEU A 58 -11.92 -3.87 11.72
N THR A 59 -11.42 -4.14 10.51
CA THR A 59 -12.16 -3.87 9.27
C THR A 59 -13.51 -4.58 9.28
N MET A 60 -13.55 -5.88 9.61
CA MET A 60 -14.81 -6.63 9.74
C MET A 60 -15.76 -6.00 10.75
N ALA A 61 -15.24 -5.51 11.88
CA ALA A 61 -16.06 -4.86 12.90
C ALA A 61 -16.70 -3.57 12.39
N VAL A 62 -15.99 -2.77 11.59
CA VAL A 62 -16.48 -1.49 11.07
C VAL A 62 -17.26 -1.58 9.75
N THR A 63 -17.26 -2.74 9.05
CA THR A 63 -18.01 -2.92 7.78
C THR A 63 -19.51 -2.73 7.93
N LYS A 64 -20.04 -2.90 9.16
CA LYS A 64 -21.46 -2.66 9.47
C LYS A 64 -21.83 -1.18 9.50
N LEU A 65 -20.85 -0.28 9.57
CA LEU A 65 -21.03 1.16 9.63
C LEU A 65 -21.07 1.77 8.22
N ALA A 66 -21.70 2.92 8.08
CA ALA A 66 -21.56 3.73 6.86
C ALA A 66 -20.08 4.11 6.66
N PRO A 67 -19.56 4.20 5.42
CA PRO A 67 -18.13 4.39 5.17
C PRO A 67 -17.51 5.58 5.90
N ARG A 68 -18.23 6.72 5.94
CA ARG A 68 -17.78 7.92 6.68
C ARG A 68 -17.72 7.66 8.18
N THR A 69 -18.71 6.98 8.76
CA THR A 69 -18.75 6.63 10.18
C THR A 69 -17.61 5.65 10.50
N ALA A 70 -17.37 4.66 9.64
CA ALA A 70 -16.26 3.73 9.78
C ALA A 70 -14.91 4.47 9.82
N LEU A 71 -14.65 5.41 8.88
CA LEU A 71 -13.44 6.23 8.89
C LEU A 71 -13.30 7.05 10.18
N MET A 72 -14.38 7.68 10.64
CA MET A 72 -14.37 8.46 11.89
C MET A 72 -14.10 7.60 13.12
N THR A 73 -14.67 6.41 13.20
CA THR A 73 -14.37 5.42 14.25
C THR A 73 -12.89 5.04 14.23
N LEU A 74 -12.33 4.78 13.04
CA LEU A 74 -10.93 4.41 12.89
C LEU A 74 -9.99 5.58 13.25
N PHE A 75 -10.34 6.81 12.91
CA PHE A 75 -9.61 7.99 13.39
C PHE A 75 -9.68 8.11 14.92
N ALA A 76 -10.83 7.86 15.53
CA ALA A 76 -10.97 7.91 17.00
C ALA A 76 -10.09 6.85 17.69
N VAL A 77 -10.07 5.61 17.18
CA VAL A 77 -9.20 4.54 17.69
C VAL A 77 -7.72 4.88 17.49
N PHE A 78 -7.35 5.38 16.32
CA PHE A 78 -5.99 5.80 16.02
C PHE A 78 -5.53 6.97 16.90
N LEU A 79 -6.39 7.98 17.09
CA LEU A 79 -6.12 9.11 17.96
C LEU A 79 -5.93 8.65 19.41
N ALA A 80 -6.82 7.80 19.93
CA ALA A 80 -6.68 7.23 21.27
C ALA A 80 -5.35 6.50 21.45
N GLY A 81 -4.94 5.71 20.44
CA GLY A 81 -3.65 5.02 20.47
C GLY A 81 -2.45 5.98 20.45
N ASN A 82 -2.48 7.05 19.65
CA ASN A 82 -1.40 8.04 19.63
C ASN A 82 -1.34 8.90 20.92
N VAL A 83 -2.48 9.25 21.50
CA VAL A 83 -2.55 9.91 22.81
C VAL A 83 -1.98 8.98 23.89
N LEU A 84 -2.34 7.70 23.88
CA LEU A 84 -1.77 6.69 24.78
C LEU A 84 -0.26 6.58 24.61
N ALA A 85 0.27 6.63 23.38
CA ALA A 85 1.70 6.64 23.10
C ALA A 85 2.37 7.92 23.63
N ALA A 86 1.79 9.10 23.41
CA ALA A 86 2.31 10.37 23.86
C ALA A 86 2.38 10.46 25.39
N THR A 87 1.46 9.80 26.10
CA THR A 87 1.38 9.80 27.56
C THR A 87 1.96 8.54 28.21
N ALA A 88 2.55 7.63 27.42
CA ALA A 88 3.02 6.34 27.89
C ALA A 88 4.05 6.47 29.04
N PRO A 89 3.77 5.92 30.22
CA PRO A 89 4.71 5.94 31.35
C PRO A 89 5.84 4.91 31.22
N GLY A 90 5.69 3.91 30.32
CA GLY A 90 6.67 2.85 30.14
C GLY A 90 6.43 2.01 28.88
N TYR A 91 7.33 1.09 28.64
CA TYR A 91 7.40 0.26 27.41
C TYR A 91 6.12 -0.54 27.14
N ALA A 92 5.50 -1.14 28.17
CA ALA A 92 4.29 -1.96 28.00
C ALA A 92 3.11 -1.15 27.46
N VAL A 93 2.90 0.06 27.99
CA VAL A 93 1.82 0.96 27.53
C VAL A 93 2.12 1.47 26.12
N MET A 94 3.38 1.77 25.82
CA MET A 94 3.81 2.13 24.46
C MET A 94 3.54 0.97 23.48
N THR A 95 3.84 -0.27 23.85
CA THR A 95 3.55 -1.45 23.00
C THR A 95 2.05 -1.58 22.72
N ALA A 96 1.21 -1.44 23.75
CA ALA A 96 -0.24 -1.46 23.57
C ALA A 96 -0.72 -0.32 22.63
N ALA A 97 -0.18 0.87 22.80
CA ALA A 97 -0.46 2.01 21.93
C ALA A 97 -0.09 1.72 20.46
N ARG A 98 1.08 1.10 20.21
CA ARG A 98 1.54 0.70 18.88
C ARG A 98 0.64 -0.36 18.24
N ILE A 99 0.17 -1.33 19.02
CA ILE A 99 -0.79 -2.34 18.55
C ILE A 99 -2.10 -1.67 18.13
N ILE A 100 -2.66 -0.81 18.98
CA ILE A 100 -3.92 -0.09 18.71
C ILE A 100 -3.79 0.76 17.43
N THR A 101 -2.71 1.55 17.31
CA THR A 101 -2.50 2.42 16.15
C THR A 101 -2.25 1.60 14.88
N GLY A 102 -1.52 0.49 14.94
CA GLY A 102 -1.27 -0.41 13.81
C GLY A 102 -2.56 -1.02 13.26
N VAL A 103 -3.39 -1.59 14.14
CA VAL A 103 -4.69 -2.17 13.77
C VAL A 103 -5.60 -1.13 13.11
N ALA A 104 -5.67 0.09 13.69
CA ALA A 104 -6.48 1.18 13.16
C ALA A 104 -5.98 1.67 11.80
N SER A 105 -4.66 1.80 11.61
CA SER A 105 -4.03 2.24 10.36
C SER A 105 -4.37 1.29 9.21
N GLN A 106 -4.25 0.01 9.43
CA GLN A 106 -4.53 -1.01 8.41
C GLN A 106 -6.00 -1.03 8.02
N ALA A 107 -6.90 -1.01 8.99
CA ALA A 107 -8.33 -0.98 8.74
C ALA A 107 -8.74 0.30 8.01
N PHE A 108 -8.15 1.45 8.40
CA PHE A 108 -8.37 2.73 7.73
C PHE A 108 -7.96 2.67 6.25
N PHE A 109 -6.79 2.10 5.97
CA PHE A 109 -6.30 1.93 4.60
C PHE A 109 -7.31 1.14 3.75
N GLY A 110 -7.80 0.00 4.23
CA GLY A 110 -8.77 -0.83 3.51
C GLY A 110 -10.09 -0.11 3.23
N VAL A 111 -10.64 0.60 4.24
CA VAL A 111 -11.87 1.39 4.09
C VAL A 111 -11.67 2.57 3.17
N ALA A 112 -10.54 3.30 3.29
CA ALA A 112 -10.24 4.47 2.47
C ALA A 112 -10.07 4.10 0.99
N VAL A 113 -9.35 3.01 0.68
CA VAL A 113 -9.18 2.52 -0.69
C VAL A 113 -10.53 2.06 -1.27
N SER A 114 -11.33 1.33 -0.50
CA SER A 114 -12.68 0.92 -0.92
C SER A 114 -13.55 2.12 -1.25
N LEU A 115 -13.60 3.11 -0.35
CA LEU A 115 -14.37 4.34 -0.56
C LEU A 115 -13.85 5.17 -1.75
N CYS A 116 -12.54 5.24 -1.94
CA CYS A 116 -11.90 5.90 -3.08
C CYS A 116 -12.43 5.33 -4.41
N VAL A 117 -12.50 4.00 -4.51
CA VAL A 117 -12.99 3.30 -5.71
C VAL A 117 -14.48 3.52 -5.93
N GLN A 118 -15.29 3.59 -4.85
CA GLN A 118 -16.72 3.89 -4.93
C GLN A 118 -17.01 5.32 -5.40
N LEU A 119 -16.19 6.28 -4.98
CA LEU A 119 -16.33 7.70 -5.35
C LEU A 119 -15.80 8.02 -6.74
N ALA A 120 -14.89 7.20 -7.27
CA ALA A 120 -14.27 7.41 -8.57
C ALA A 120 -15.06 6.75 -9.70
N ARG A 121 -15.20 7.45 -10.83
CA ARG A 121 -15.75 6.85 -12.05
C ARG A 121 -14.88 5.68 -12.52
N PRO A 122 -15.46 4.64 -13.15
CA PRO A 122 -14.73 3.44 -13.55
C PRO A 122 -13.45 3.73 -14.35
N GLU A 123 -13.47 4.75 -15.23
CA GLU A 123 -12.38 5.09 -16.14
C GLU A 123 -11.17 5.72 -15.44
N ILE A 124 -11.34 6.18 -14.19
CA ILE A 124 -10.29 6.90 -13.45
C ILE A 124 -9.98 6.27 -12.08
N ARG A 125 -10.47 5.06 -11.81
CA ARG A 125 -10.25 4.37 -10.53
C ARG A 125 -8.78 4.18 -10.19
N GLY A 126 -7.96 3.75 -11.16
CA GLY A 126 -6.53 3.58 -10.96
C GLY A 126 -5.82 4.90 -10.63
N ARG A 127 -6.24 6.01 -11.28
CA ARG A 127 -5.73 7.35 -10.93
C ARG A 127 -6.15 7.78 -9.53
N ALA A 128 -7.37 7.46 -9.12
CA ALA A 128 -7.87 7.76 -7.78
C ALA A 128 -7.10 6.97 -6.71
N ILE A 129 -6.86 5.68 -6.94
CA ILE A 129 -6.02 4.85 -6.10
C ILE A 129 -4.59 5.42 -6.05
N ALA A 130 -4.02 5.87 -7.18
CA ALA A 130 -2.69 6.47 -7.20
C ALA A 130 -2.60 7.73 -6.34
N VAL A 131 -3.63 8.60 -6.33
CA VAL A 131 -3.67 9.78 -5.44
C VAL A 131 -3.65 9.36 -3.97
N VAL A 132 -4.43 8.34 -3.61
CA VAL A 132 -4.46 7.79 -2.25
C VAL A 132 -3.11 7.18 -1.88
N MET A 133 -2.47 6.45 -2.82
CA MET A 133 -1.13 5.87 -2.63
C MET A 133 -0.03 6.95 -2.54
N ASN A 134 -0.19 8.10 -3.19
CA ASN A 134 0.73 9.22 -3.00
C ASN A 134 0.67 9.74 -1.56
N GLY A 135 -0.48 9.68 -0.88
CA GLY A 135 -0.57 9.95 0.56
C GLY A 135 0.32 9.00 1.38
N LEU A 136 0.31 7.70 1.06
CA LEU A 136 1.19 6.70 1.66
C LEU A 136 2.67 7.01 1.36
N MET A 137 3.02 7.28 0.10
CA MET A 137 4.40 7.58 -0.31
C MET A 137 4.94 8.83 0.39
N LEU A 138 4.13 9.88 0.48
CA LEU A 138 4.51 11.11 1.20
C LEU A 138 4.64 10.87 2.70
N GLY A 139 3.78 10.03 3.30
CA GLY A 139 3.89 9.62 4.71
C GLY A 139 5.19 8.87 4.99
N THR A 140 5.58 7.96 4.10
CA THR A 140 6.86 7.24 4.19
C THR A 140 8.06 8.19 4.03
N LEU A 141 7.99 9.11 3.06
CA LEU A 141 9.08 10.05 2.75
C LEU A 141 9.28 11.10 3.83
N LEU A 142 8.19 11.69 4.33
CA LEU A 142 8.22 12.83 5.24
C LEU A 142 8.03 12.42 6.70
N GLY A 143 7.41 11.27 6.97
CA GLY A 143 7.05 10.83 8.31
C GLY A 143 8.26 10.73 9.23
N LEU A 144 9.32 10.05 8.79
CA LEU A 144 10.54 9.90 9.59
C LEU A 144 11.27 11.23 9.81
N PRO A 145 11.61 12.04 8.78
CA PRO A 145 12.30 13.32 8.99
C PRO A 145 11.50 14.31 9.85
N LEU A 146 10.19 14.43 9.61
CA LEU A 146 9.36 15.35 10.40
C LEU A 146 9.26 14.90 11.85
N SER A 147 9.08 13.61 12.09
CA SER A 147 9.03 13.06 13.45
C SER A 147 10.35 13.26 14.20
N THR A 148 11.49 13.04 13.53
CA THR A 148 12.83 13.28 14.09
C THR A 148 13.02 14.74 14.43
N LEU A 149 12.69 15.66 13.52
CA LEU A 149 12.82 17.11 13.74
C LEU A 149 11.99 17.60 14.95
N VAL A 150 10.75 17.12 15.06
CA VAL A 150 9.88 17.47 16.20
C VAL A 150 10.43 16.84 17.48
N GLY A 151 10.84 15.58 17.42
CA GLY A 151 11.35 14.85 18.58
C GLY A 151 12.67 15.41 19.12
N GLU A 152 13.59 15.84 18.25
CA GLU A 152 14.85 16.47 18.64
C GLU A 152 14.65 17.81 19.38
N ARG A 153 13.67 18.61 18.94
CA ARG A 153 13.43 19.94 19.52
C ARG A 153 12.53 19.93 20.74
N PHE A 154 11.53 19.05 20.79
CA PHE A 154 10.46 19.07 21.78
C PHE A 154 10.31 17.75 22.55
N GLY A 155 11.20 16.79 22.30
CA GLY A 155 11.16 15.46 22.88
C GLY A 155 10.25 14.49 22.12
N TRP A 156 10.53 13.19 22.25
CA TRP A 156 9.85 12.14 21.47
C TRP A 156 8.32 12.09 21.66
N ARG A 157 7.82 12.48 22.86
CA ARG A 157 6.38 12.56 23.13
C ARG A 157 5.69 13.60 22.26
N ALA A 158 6.37 14.72 21.97
CA ALA A 158 5.83 15.78 21.13
C ALA A 158 5.56 15.30 19.69
N ALA A 159 6.34 14.34 19.17
CA ALA A 159 6.09 13.76 17.86
C ALA A 159 4.73 13.00 17.81
N PHE A 160 4.39 12.24 18.86
CA PHE A 160 3.07 11.59 18.96
C PHE A 160 1.92 12.58 19.13
N TRP A 161 2.14 13.69 19.85
CA TRP A 161 1.17 14.80 19.93
C TRP A 161 0.98 15.49 18.57
N ALA A 162 2.05 15.71 17.82
CA ALA A 162 1.98 16.29 16.47
C ALA A 162 1.20 15.36 15.51
N ILE A 163 1.42 14.03 15.58
CA ILE A 163 0.66 13.05 14.83
C ILE A 163 -0.82 13.05 15.26
N SER A 164 -1.08 13.17 16.56
CA SER A 164 -2.46 13.27 17.07
C SER A 164 -3.17 14.50 16.52
N ALA A 165 -2.50 15.65 16.49
CA ALA A 165 -3.03 16.89 15.90
C ALA A 165 -3.28 16.73 14.39
N LEU A 166 -2.34 16.10 13.65
CA LEU A 166 -2.49 15.80 12.23
C LEU A 166 -3.69 14.87 11.98
N ALA A 167 -3.85 13.81 12.78
CA ALA A 167 -4.98 12.90 12.70
C ALA A 167 -6.31 13.61 12.99
N LEU A 168 -6.34 14.52 13.96
CA LEU A 168 -7.53 15.31 14.27
C LEU A 168 -7.91 16.24 13.12
N VAL A 169 -6.94 16.90 12.49
CA VAL A 169 -7.16 17.74 11.30
C VAL A 169 -7.67 16.88 10.15
N ALA A 170 -7.06 15.72 9.88
CA ALA A 170 -7.49 14.80 8.84
C ALA A 170 -8.92 14.27 9.10
N ALA A 171 -9.27 13.98 10.36
CA ALA A 171 -10.60 13.58 10.77
C ALA A 171 -11.63 14.71 10.55
N ALA A 172 -11.31 15.94 10.95
CA ALA A 172 -12.18 17.11 10.75
C ALA A 172 -12.44 17.38 9.25
N VAL A 173 -11.39 17.32 8.42
CA VAL A 173 -11.50 17.48 6.96
C VAL A 173 -12.28 16.32 6.34
N THR A 174 -12.12 15.10 6.85
CA THR A 174 -12.92 13.92 6.42
C THR A 174 -14.39 14.12 6.78
N LEU A 175 -14.68 14.59 7.97
CA LEU A 175 -16.04 14.88 8.42
C LEU A 175 -16.72 15.96 7.56
N ALA A 176 -16.00 16.97 7.14
CA ALA A 176 -16.51 18.08 6.33
C ALA A 176 -16.62 17.75 4.84
N GLY A 177 -15.68 16.99 4.28
CA GLY A 177 -15.51 16.88 2.84
C GLY A 177 -15.79 15.50 2.22
N VAL A 178 -15.92 14.45 3.04
CA VAL A 178 -16.31 13.13 2.55
C VAL A 178 -17.84 12.99 2.65
N PRO A 179 -18.54 12.74 1.53
CA PRO A 179 -20.00 12.60 1.57
C PRO A 179 -20.42 11.42 2.47
N SER A 180 -21.52 11.60 3.19
CA SER A 180 -22.16 10.50 3.87
C SER A 180 -22.88 9.66 2.82
N LEU A 181 -22.17 8.68 2.27
CA LEU A 181 -22.83 7.67 1.46
C LEU A 181 -23.68 6.82 2.42
N GLU A 182 -24.97 6.67 2.11
CA GLU A 182 -25.76 5.62 2.69
C GLU A 182 -25.00 4.31 2.47
N ARG A 183 -25.09 3.41 3.43
CA ARG A 183 -24.49 2.08 3.31
C ARG A 183 -24.87 1.56 1.92
N ALA A 184 -23.90 1.50 1.02
CA ALA A 184 -24.18 0.98 -0.30
C ALA A 184 -24.83 -0.38 -0.11
N VAL A 185 -26.01 -0.57 -0.72
CA VAL A 185 -26.71 -1.85 -0.74
C VAL A 185 -25.81 -2.97 -1.33
N SER A 186 -24.72 -2.58 -1.97
CA SER A 186 -23.59 -3.42 -2.42
C SER A 186 -22.57 -3.77 -1.33
N GLY A 187 -22.69 -3.28 -0.10
CA GLY A 187 -22.01 -3.85 1.05
C GLY A 187 -22.78 -5.08 1.49
N GLY A 188 -22.50 -6.22 0.86
CA GLY A 188 -23.04 -7.52 1.20
C GLY A 188 -22.95 -7.81 2.69
N SER A 189 -23.72 -8.76 3.18
CA SER A 189 -23.60 -9.25 4.56
C SER A 189 -22.13 -9.66 4.80
N LEU A 190 -21.64 -9.59 6.03
CA LEU A 190 -20.31 -10.09 6.39
C LEU A 190 -20.05 -11.49 5.79
N ARG A 191 -21.12 -12.29 5.64
CA ARG A 191 -21.08 -13.60 4.99
C ARG A 191 -20.74 -13.52 3.50
N GLU A 192 -21.21 -12.50 2.80
CA GLU A 192 -20.88 -12.26 1.38
C GLU A 192 -19.45 -11.73 1.23
N GLU A 193 -19.00 -10.82 2.10
CA GLU A 193 -17.60 -10.38 2.12
C GLU A 193 -16.63 -11.54 2.40
N LEU A 194 -16.97 -12.39 3.37
CA LEU A 194 -16.19 -13.61 3.65
C LEU A 194 -16.30 -14.65 2.51
N GLY A 195 -17.45 -14.70 1.81
CA GLY A 195 -17.68 -15.58 0.66
C GLY A 195 -16.68 -15.35 -0.48
N VAL A 196 -16.21 -14.12 -0.66
CA VAL A 196 -15.21 -13.76 -1.67
C VAL A 196 -13.89 -14.52 -1.48
N PHE A 197 -13.52 -14.82 -0.25
CA PHE A 197 -12.29 -15.57 0.06
C PHE A 197 -12.38 -17.07 -0.26
N ARG A 198 -13.54 -17.58 -0.67
CA ARG A 198 -13.70 -18.92 -1.27
C ARG A 198 -13.25 -18.97 -2.73
N ASN A 199 -13.06 -17.80 -3.36
CA ASN A 199 -12.58 -17.74 -4.74
C ASN A 199 -11.07 -18.07 -4.80
N PRO A 200 -10.64 -19.20 -5.40
CA PRO A 200 -9.23 -19.55 -5.46
C PRO A 200 -8.40 -18.56 -6.27
N LYS A 201 -8.99 -17.82 -7.21
CA LYS A 201 -8.30 -16.79 -7.99
C LYS A 201 -7.77 -15.68 -7.10
N LEU A 202 -8.48 -15.30 -6.01
CA LEU A 202 -8.03 -14.29 -5.08
C LEU A 202 -6.71 -14.70 -4.41
N TRP A 203 -6.62 -15.97 -3.98
CA TRP A 203 -5.43 -16.52 -3.32
C TRP A 203 -4.23 -16.69 -4.27
N LEU A 204 -4.45 -16.76 -5.58
CA LEU A 204 -3.39 -16.73 -6.60
C LEU A 204 -2.86 -15.31 -6.86
N VAL A 205 -3.71 -14.30 -6.68
CA VAL A 205 -3.37 -12.90 -6.97
C VAL A 205 -2.65 -12.23 -5.79
N LEU A 206 -3.03 -12.53 -4.55
CA LEU A 206 -2.47 -11.91 -3.33
C LEU A 206 -0.96 -12.13 -3.18
N PRO A 207 -0.39 -13.34 -3.38
CA PRO A 207 1.06 -13.56 -3.28
C PRO A 207 1.89 -12.74 -4.27
N THR A 208 1.33 -12.38 -5.42
CA THR A 208 2.00 -11.48 -6.37
C THR A 208 2.36 -10.16 -5.71
N SER A 209 1.44 -9.59 -4.93
CA SER A 209 1.69 -8.33 -4.21
C SER A 209 2.77 -8.49 -3.15
N THR A 210 2.76 -9.62 -2.40
CA THR A 210 3.84 -9.96 -1.45
C THR A 210 5.20 -10.03 -2.14
N LEU A 211 5.27 -10.67 -3.30
CA LEU A 211 6.52 -10.83 -4.06
C LEU A 211 7.03 -9.50 -4.64
N ILE A 212 6.14 -8.65 -5.15
CA ILE A 212 6.49 -7.31 -5.66
C ILE A 212 7.09 -6.45 -4.54
N ILE A 213 6.41 -6.41 -3.42
CA ILE A 213 6.82 -5.60 -2.28
C ILE A 213 8.06 -6.20 -1.62
N GLY A 214 8.10 -7.51 -1.43
CA GLY A 214 9.27 -8.20 -0.89
C GLY A 214 10.52 -8.00 -1.74
N ALA A 215 10.38 -8.08 -3.07
CA ALA A 215 11.47 -7.79 -4.01
C ALA A 215 12.05 -6.37 -3.81
N THR A 216 11.18 -5.39 -3.64
CA THR A 216 11.61 -4.00 -3.47
C THR A 216 12.20 -3.76 -2.08
N PHE A 217 11.56 -4.28 -1.02
CA PHE A 217 11.99 -4.06 0.36
C PHE A 217 13.22 -4.87 0.76
N SER A 218 13.53 -5.96 0.07
CA SER A 218 14.82 -6.64 0.25
C SER A 218 16.01 -5.72 -0.08
N ALA A 219 15.88 -4.87 -1.09
CA ALA A 219 16.89 -3.87 -1.44
C ALA A 219 16.75 -2.58 -0.61
N PHE A 220 15.52 -2.05 -0.51
CA PHE A 220 15.24 -0.75 0.12
C PHE A 220 15.70 -0.70 1.58
N SER A 221 15.48 -1.77 2.34
CA SER A 221 15.87 -1.85 3.76
C SER A 221 17.37 -1.70 3.97
N TYR A 222 18.19 -2.02 2.96
CA TYR A 222 19.64 -2.03 3.03
C TYR A 222 20.30 -1.03 2.08
N LEU A 223 19.53 -0.09 1.51
CA LEU A 223 20.07 0.93 0.60
C LEU A 223 21.19 1.75 1.24
N ASN A 224 21.04 2.14 2.50
CA ASN A 224 22.07 2.94 3.17
C ASN A 224 23.42 2.20 3.22
N PRO A 225 23.55 1.01 3.83
CA PRO A 225 24.82 0.28 3.85
C PRO A 225 25.32 -0.08 2.44
N ILE A 226 24.45 -0.40 1.49
CA ILE A 226 24.88 -0.68 0.10
C ILE A 226 25.50 0.57 -0.53
N LEU A 227 24.88 1.74 -0.39
CA LEU A 227 25.37 2.99 -0.94
C LEU A 227 26.65 3.49 -0.25
N THR A 228 26.79 3.26 1.06
CA THR A 228 27.99 3.71 1.79
C THR A 228 29.15 2.73 1.70
N GLU A 229 28.91 1.44 1.90
CA GLU A 229 29.99 0.44 2.03
C GLU A 229 30.41 -0.18 0.70
N ILE A 230 29.48 -0.30 -0.28
CA ILE A 230 29.81 -0.84 -1.61
C ILE A 230 30.05 0.29 -2.61
N THR A 231 29.09 1.23 -2.73
CA THR A 231 29.19 2.30 -3.74
C THR A 231 30.16 3.41 -3.34
N GLY A 232 30.43 3.55 -2.02
CA GLY A 232 31.40 4.53 -1.49
C GLY A 232 30.86 5.96 -1.37
N PHE A 233 29.55 6.15 -1.35
CA PHE A 233 28.99 7.48 -1.05
C PHE A 233 29.20 7.85 0.42
N SER A 234 29.43 9.14 0.68
CA SER A 234 29.47 9.65 2.06
C SER A 234 28.09 9.53 2.71
N SER A 235 28.05 9.29 4.02
CA SER A 235 26.81 9.25 4.81
C SER A 235 25.96 10.53 4.67
N GLY A 236 26.60 11.68 4.43
CA GLY A 236 25.92 12.95 4.17
C GLY A 236 25.21 13.03 2.81
N THR A 237 25.61 12.21 1.82
CA THR A 237 25.01 12.19 0.48
C THR A 237 23.78 11.26 0.45
N VAL A 238 23.76 10.21 1.26
CA VAL A 238 22.70 9.19 1.25
C VAL A 238 21.30 9.77 1.46
N PRO A 239 21.05 10.71 2.38
CA PRO A 239 19.72 11.32 2.52
C PRO A 239 19.20 11.97 1.25
N ALA A 240 20.04 12.66 0.48
CA ALA A 240 19.65 13.27 -0.80
C ALA A 240 19.29 12.20 -1.85
N LEU A 241 20.02 11.09 -1.88
CA LEU A 241 19.73 9.95 -2.77
C LEU A 241 18.41 9.28 -2.39
N LEU A 242 18.12 9.11 -1.10
CA LEU A 242 16.84 8.57 -0.62
C LEU A 242 15.65 9.50 -0.94
N ILE A 243 15.86 10.83 -0.87
CA ILE A 243 14.85 11.80 -1.33
C ILE A 243 14.59 11.64 -2.84
N ALA A 244 15.66 11.50 -3.64
CA ALA A 244 15.53 11.27 -5.08
C ALA A 244 14.80 9.96 -5.38
N TYR A 245 15.09 8.88 -4.62
CA TYR A 245 14.34 7.62 -4.67
C TYR A 245 12.86 7.83 -4.36
N GLY A 246 12.55 8.55 -3.27
CA GLY A 246 11.18 8.89 -2.90
C GLY A 246 10.46 9.69 -3.99
N ALA A 247 11.12 10.66 -4.62
CA ALA A 247 10.56 11.40 -5.75
C ALA A 247 10.28 10.49 -6.95
N ALA A 248 11.20 9.56 -7.25
CA ALA A 248 10.99 8.55 -8.29
C ALA A 248 9.77 7.66 -8.00
N THR A 249 9.54 7.28 -6.73
CA THR A 249 8.35 6.50 -6.36
C THR A 249 7.05 7.27 -6.60
N VAL A 250 6.98 8.55 -6.29
CA VAL A 250 5.79 9.40 -6.54
C VAL A 250 5.50 9.49 -8.04
N VAL A 251 6.54 9.69 -8.85
CA VAL A 251 6.42 9.72 -10.33
C VAL A 251 5.93 8.38 -10.85
N GLY A 252 6.59 7.29 -10.48
CA GLY A 252 6.25 5.93 -10.92
C GLY A 252 4.83 5.54 -10.53
N ASN A 253 4.42 5.80 -9.29
CA ASN A 253 3.07 5.53 -8.81
C ASN A 253 1.99 6.30 -9.61
N THR A 254 2.27 7.55 -9.99
CA THR A 254 1.36 8.35 -10.81
C THR A 254 1.23 7.79 -12.24
N VAL A 255 2.34 7.35 -12.84
CA VAL A 255 2.37 6.72 -14.17
C VAL A 255 1.62 5.39 -14.15
N VAL A 256 1.95 4.51 -13.19
CA VAL A 256 1.30 3.20 -13.02
C VAL A 256 -0.20 3.38 -12.78
N GLY A 257 -0.62 4.34 -11.95
CA GLY A 257 -2.02 4.60 -11.67
C GLY A 257 -2.83 4.97 -12.92
N ARG A 258 -2.23 5.68 -13.88
CA ARG A 258 -2.88 6.01 -15.17
C ARG A 258 -2.97 4.80 -16.10
N LEU A 259 -1.97 3.94 -16.08
CA LEU A 259 -1.90 2.76 -16.95
C LEU A 259 -2.71 1.58 -16.39
N ALA A 260 -2.83 1.48 -15.07
CA ALA A 260 -3.52 0.40 -14.37
C ALA A 260 -5.01 0.30 -14.73
N ASP A 261 -5.67 1.44 -15.05
CA ASP A 261 -7.08 1.47 -15.43
C ASP A 261 -7.36 0.64 -16.69
N ARG A 262 -6.45 0.64 -17.65
CA ARG A 262 -6.63 0.01 -18.98
C ARG A 262 -5.85 -1.27 -19.16
N ARG A 263 -4.66 -1.40 -18.59
CA ARG A 263 -3.69 -2.48 -18.87
C ARG A 263 -3.04 -3.02 -17.59
N THR A 264 -3.85 -3.45 -16.61
CA THR A 264 -3.37 -3.88 -15.28
C THR A 264 -2.30 -4.97 -15.35
N VAL A 265 -2.56 -6.10 -16.02
CA VAL A 265 -1.63 -7.24 -16.08
C VAL A 265 -0.36 -6.93 -16.88
N PRO A 266 -0.43 -6.32 -18.07
CA PRO A 266 0.77 -5.88 -18.79
C PRO A 266 1.63 -4.90 -17.98
N VAL A 267 1.02 -3.97 -17.23
CA VAL A 267 1.75 -3.02 -16.39
C VAL A 267 2.51 -3.73 -15.27
N LEU A 268 1.87 -4.72 -14.61
CA LEU A 268 2.52 -5.54 -13.59
C LEU A 268 3.65 -6.39 -14.18
N ALA A 269 3.45 -6.98 -15.36
CA ALA A 269 4.47 -7.79 -16.02
C ALA A 269 5.71 -6.95 -16.40
N VAL A 270 5.49 -5.79 -17.05
CA VAL A 270 6.58 -4.88 -17.40
C VAL A 270 7.25 -4.33 -16.13
N GLY A 271 6.46 -3.91 -15.13
CA GLY A 271 6.98 -3.40 -13.87
C GLY A 271 7.88 -4.42 -13.14
N LEU A 272 7.43 -5.68 -13.02
CA LEU A 272 8.21 -6.76 -12.41
C LEU A 272 9.49 -7.08 -13.20
N SER A 273 9.41 -7.10 -14.55
CA SER A 273 10.57 -7.34 -15.40
C SER A 273 11.62 -6.24 -15.24
N LEU A 274 11.19 -4.98 -15.22
CA LEU A 274 12.06 -3.84 -14.99
C LEU A 274 12.63 -3.85 -13.56
N ASN A 275 11.81 -4.20 -12.55
CA ASN A 275 12.27 -4.29 -11.16
C ASN A 275 13.33 -5.37 -11.00
N ALA A 276 13.13 -6.55 -11.59
CA ALA A 276 14.14 -7.62 -11.61
C ALA A 276 15.45 -7.15 -12.31
N LEU A 277 15.32 -6.45 -13.45
CA LEU A 277 16.47 -5.91 -14.20
C LEU A 277 17.24 -4.87 -13.37
N PHE A 278 16.55 -3.91 -12.76
CA PHE A 278 17.21 -2.89 -11.95
C PHE A 278 17.83 -3.47 -10.67
N LEU A 279 17.18 -4.45 -10.02
CA LEU A 279 17.74 -5.14 -8.85
C LEU A 279 19.01 -5.93 -9.22
N ALA A 280 18.97 -6.72 -10.29
CA ALA A 280 20.13 -7.45 -10.78
C ALA A 280 21.24 -6.50 -11.29
N GLY A 281 20.88 -5.44 -12.02
CA GLY A 281 21.81 -4.40 -12.45
C GLY A 281 22.47 -3.70 -11.28
N PHE A 282 21.72 -3.38 -10.23
CA PHE A 282 22.28 -2.79 -9.01
C PHE A 282 23.25 -3.76 -8.31
N ALA A 283 22.90 -5.07 -8.22
CA ALA A 283 23.78 -6.08 -7.63
C ALA A 283 25.12 -6.19 -8.38
N LEU A 284 25.10 -6.09 -9.71
CA LEU A 284 26.27 -6.20 -10.57
C LEU A 284 27.12 -4.92 -10.61
N LEU A 285 26.46 -3.75 -10.58
CA LEU A 285 27.08 -2.45 -10.85
C LEU A 285 27.17 -1.57 -9.59
N ALA A 286 26.97 -2.14 -8.39
CA ALA A 286 26.95 -1.40 -7.13
C ALA A 286 28.23 -0.63 -6.83
N ASP A 287 29.40 -1.07 -7.35
CA ASP A 287 30.67 -0.38 -7.18
C ASP A 287 30.78 0.91 -8.02
N LEU A 288 29.91 1.08 -9.01
CA LEU A 288 29.94 2.21 -9.93
C LEU A 288 28.85 3.23 -9.53
N PRO A 289 29.22 4.44 -9.03
CA PRO A 289 28.26 5.38 -8.47
C PRO A 289 27.09 5.74 -9.40
N VAL A 290 27.37 6.04 -10.67
CA VAL A 290 26.32 6.48 -11.63
C VAL A 290 25.35 5.34 -11.98
N PRO A 291 25.81 4.13 -12.39
CA PRO A 291 24.92 2.99 -12.62
C PRO A 291 24.14 2.57 -11.37
N ALA A 292 24.77 2.59 -10.20
CA ALA A 292 24.11 2.25 -8.93
C ALA A 292 22.93 3.18 -8.65
N VAL A 293 23.13 4.49 -8.77
CA VAL A 293 22.06 5.50 -8.61
C VAL A 293 20.96 5.32 -9.67
N ALA A 294 21.34 5.09 -10.92
CA ALA A 294 20.36 4.86 -12.00
C ALA A 294 19.49 3.62 -11.72
N CYS A 295 20.09 2.50 -11.30
CA CYS A 295 19.35 1.30 -10.91
C CYS A 295 18.48 1.53 -9.69
N MET A 296 18.98 2.22 -8.65
CA MET A 296 18.23 2.58 -7.46
C MET A 296 17.00 3.42 -7.81
N LEU A 297 17.14 4.45 -8.62
CA LEU A 297 16.02 5.26 -9.08
C LEU A 297 15.05 4.45 -9.94
N GLY A 298 15.56 3.53 -10.77
CA GLY A 298 14.75 2.58 -11.53
C GLY A 298 13.90 1.71 -10.64
N ILE A 299 14.46 1.15 -9.55
CA ILE A 299 13.69 0.40 -8.53
C ILE A 299 12.61 1.30 -7.92
N GLY A 300 12.94 2.55 -7.60
CA GLY A 300 11.97 3.54 -7.10
C GLY A 300 10.80 3.77 -8.09
N LEU A 301 11.08 3.83 -9.40
CA LEU A 301 10.05 4.03 -10.42
C LEU A 301 9.10 2.85 -10.58
N VAL A 302 9.54 1.60 -10.37
CA VAL A 302 8.75 0.40 -10.71
C VAL A 302 8.51 -0.57 -9.55
N GLY A 303 9.05 -0.35 -8.36
CA GLY A 303 8.91 -1.23 -7.19
C GLY A 303 7.53 -1.09 -6.51
N VAL A 304 7.49 -0.39 -5.38
CA VAL A 304 6.24 -0.14 -4.64
C VAL A 304 5.19 0.63 -5.45
N THR A 305 5.59 1.27 -6.50
CA THR A 305 4.74 2.05 -7.42
C THR A 305 3.73 1.21 -8.19
N MET A 306 3.88 -0.12 -8.22
CA MET A 306 2.89 -1.04 -8.79
C MET A 306 1.62 -1.18 -7.93
N ASN A 307 1.55 -0.54 -6.76
CA ASN A 307 0.40 -0.59 -5.84
C ASN A 307 -0.96 -0.35 -6.51
N PRO A 308 -1.19 0.70 -7.34
CA PRO A 308 -2.49 0.90 -7.97
C PRO A 308 -2.91 -0.26 -8.87
N ALA A 309 -1.95 -0.86 -9.58
CA ALA A 309 -2.21 -2.02 -10.44
C ALA A 309 -2.48 -3.28 -9.60
N MET A 310 -1.74 -3.50 -8.51
CA MET A 310 -1.99 -4.60 -7.57
C MET A 310 -3.38 -4.52 -6.97
N VAL A 311 -3.77 -3.36 -6.43
CA VAL A 311 -5.11 -3.11 -5.87
C VAL A 311 -6.19 -3.39 -6.92
N THR A 312 -6.04 -2.84 -8.12
CA THR A 312 -7.00 -3.04 -9.21
C THR A 312 -7.14 -4.52 -9.59
N ARG A 313 -6.03 -5.28 -9.63
CA ARG A 313 -6.03 -6.71 -9.95
C ARG A 313 -6.74 -7.53 -8.87
N VAL A 314 -6.42 -7.27 -7.60
CA VAL A 314 -7.04 -7.95 -6.45
C VAL A 314 -8.55 -7.67 -6.40
N GLN A 315 -8.97 -6.43 -6.64
CA GLN A 315 -10.39 -6.06 -6.66
C GLN A 315 -11.16 -6.72 -7.82
N ARG A 316 -10.50 -6.95 -8.98
CA ARG A 316 -11.10 -7.71 -10.09
C ARG A 316 -11.21 -9.21 -9.80
N ALA A 317 -10.29 -9.78 -9.02
CA ALA A 317 -10.33 -11.18 -8.61
C ALA A 317 -11.32 -11.43 -7.46
N GLY A 318 -11.53 -10.44 -6.62
CA GLY A 318 -12.45 -10.45 -5.48
C GLY A 318 -13.57 -9.43 -5.64
N ASN A 319 -13.54 -8.41 -4.79
CA ASN A 319 -14.40 -7.23 -4.85
C ASN A 319 -13.64 -5.99 -4.37
N ALA A 320 -14.27 -4.82 -4.49
CA ALA A 320 -13.71 -3.56 -3.99
C ALA A 320 -14.04 -3.29 -2.50
N GLY A 321 -14.48 -4.31 -1.77
CA GLY A 321 -14.87 -4.21 -0.36
C GLY A 321 -13.70 -3.91 0.58
N PRO A 322 -13.98 -3.32 1.74
CA PRO A 322 -12.96 -2.97 2.73
C PRO A 322 -12.13 -4.17 3.18
N LEU A 323 -12.76 -5.32 3.40
CA LEU A 323 -12.09 -6.51 3.88
C LEU A 323 -11.07 -7.05 2.87
N VAL A 324 -11.42 -7.10 1.57
CA VAL A 324 -10.51 -7.52 0.51
C VAL A 324 -9.30 -6.59 0.41
N ASN A 325 -9.53 -5.27 0.48
CA ASN A 325 -8.46 -4.29 0.45
C ASN A 325 -7.55 -4.39 1.70
N THR A 326 -8.13 -4.63 2.87
CA THR A 326 -7.36 -4.79 4.12
C THR A 326 -6.52 -6.07 4.09
N VAL A 327 -7.10 -7.20 3.66
CA VAL A 327 -6.35 -8.47 3.50
C VAL A 327 -5.25 -8.30 2.46
N HIS A 328 -5.53 -7.64 1.33
CA HIS A 328 -4.49 -7.32 0.35
C HIS A 328 -3.35 -6.51 0.96
N SER A 329 -3.66 -5.47 1.74
CA SER A 329 -2.65 -4.69 2.43
C SER A 329 -1.86 -5.51 3.46
N SER A 330 -2.48 -6.51 4.13
CA SER A 330 -1.75 -7.46 4.98
C SER A 330 -0.75 -8.29 4.19
N PHE A 331 -1.06 -8.70 2.95
CA PHE A 331 -0.12 -9.37 2.05
C PHE A 331 1.01 -8.45 1.59
N ILE A 332 0.74 -7.16 1.42
CA ILE A 332 1.77 -6.13 1.18
C ILE A 332 2.72 -6.03 2.37
N THR A 333 2.17 -5.91 3.59
CA THR A 333 2.96 -5.85 4.83
C THR A 333 3.78 -7.13 5.03
N LEU A 334 3.22 -8.30 4.71
CA LEU A 334 3.95 -9.56 4.70
C LEU A 334 5.14 -9.52 3.73
N GLY A 335 4.97 -8.89 2.57
CA GLY A 335 6.06 -8.65 1.62
C GLY A 335 7.19 -7.82 2.21
N VAL A 336 6.86 -6.73 2.92
CA VAL A 336 7.86 -5.90 3.63
C VAL A 336 8.64 -6.75 4.64
N ILE A 337 7.93 -7.53 5.48
CA ILE A 337 8.53 -8.38 6.51
C ILE A 337 9.45 -9.43 5.86
N LEU A 338 8.95 -10.18 4.87
CA LEU A 338 9.73 -11.22 4.21
C LEU A 338 10.94 -10.65 3.48
N GLY A 339 10.77 -9.56 2.71
CA GLY A 339 11.86 -8.94 1.97
C GLY A 339 12.98 -8.45 2.89
N SER A 340 12.63 -7.70 3.94
CA SER A 340 13.62 -7.19 4.88
C SER A 340 14.27 -8.30 5.74
N SER A 341 13.47 -9.25 6.27
CA SER A 341 14.01 -10.31 7.14
C SER A 341 14.88 -11.30 6.37
N LEU A 342 14.42 -11.77 5.20
CA LEU A 342 15.24 -12.65 4.35
C LEU A 342 16.46 -11.93 3.80
N GLY A 343 16.34 -10.61 3.54
CA GLY A 343 17.48 -9.76 3.19
C GLY A 343 18.53 -9.71 4.28
N ALA A 344 18.13 -9.58 5.57
CA ALA A 344 19.06 -9.63 6.70
C ALA A 344 19.81 -10.96 6.74
N VAL A 345 19.06 -12.06 6.72
CA VAL A 345 19.66 -13.42 6.72
C VAL A 345 20.59 -13.60 5.53
N ALA A 346 20.21 -13.11 4.34
CA ALA A 346 21.05 -13.23 3.15
C ALA A 346 22.37 -12.44 3.29
N ILE A 347 22.37 -11.30 3.99
CA ILE A 347 23.59 -10.52 4.24
C ILE A 347 24.57 -11.32 5.10
N ASP A 348 24.09 -12.00 6.14
CA ASP A 348 24.93 -12.78 7.05
C ASP A 348 25.69 -13.92 6.32
N PHE A 349 25.08 -14.50 5.28
CA PHE A 349 25.71 -15.61 4.53
C PHE A 349 26.45 -15.19 3.26
N TRP A 350 26.01 -14.13 2.57
CA TRP A 350 26.48 -13.79 1.22
C TRP A 350 26.81 -12.30 1.05
N GLY A 351 26.79 -11.52 2.14
CA GLY A 351 27.16 -10.10 2.15
C GLY A 351 26.10 -9.17 1.57
N LEU A 352 26.41 -7.86 1.55
CA LEU A 352 25.48 -6.77 1.27
C LEU A 352 24.83 -6.76 -0.13
N ARG A 353 25.36 -7.54 -1.08
CA ARG A 353 24.74 -7.68 -2.43
C ARG A 353 23.63 -8.72 -2.46
N ALA A 354 23.59 -9.62 -1.49
CA ALA A 354 22.62 -10.71 -1.44
C ALA A 354 21.15 -10.26 -1.41
N PRO A 355 20.77 -9.20 -0.68
CA PRO A 355 19.39 -8.67 -0.73
C PRO A 355 18.95 -8.23 -2.13
N LEU A 356 19.86 -7.72 -2.96
CA LEU A 356 19.55 -7.31 -4.34
C LEU A 356 19.24 -8.53 -5.22
N TRP A 357 20.02 -9.60 -5.11
CA TRP A 357 19.76 -10.87 -5.80
C TRP A 357 18.49 -11.56 -5.31
N LEU A 358 18.26 -11.55 -4.00
CA LEU A 358 17.01 -12.05 -3.41
C LEU A 358 15.81 -11.31 -3.99
N GLY A 359 15.87 -9.98 -4.04
CA GLY A 359 14.83 -9.15 -4.63
C GLY A 359 14.59 -9.45 -6.11
N ALA A 360 15.67 -9.61 -6.89
CA ALA A 360 15.55 -10.01 -8.30
C ALA A 360 14.86 -11.37 -8.45
N GLY A 361 15.21 -12.36 -7.62
CA GLY A 361 14.56 -13.66 -7.58
C GLY A 361 13.08 -13.58 -7.22
N MET A 362 12.72 -12.78 -6.20
CA MET A 362 11.32 -12.55 -5.82
C MET A 362 10.53 -11.87 -6.95
N ALA A 363 11.13 -10.93 -7.68
CA ALA A 363 10.47 -10.27 -8.82
C ALA A 363 10.23 -11.25 -9.97
N VAL A 364 11.18 -12.15 -10.26
CA VAL A 364 11.01 -13.23 -11.25
C VAL A 364 9.92 -14.22 -10.82
N LEU A 365 9.89 -14.62 -9.55
CA LEU A 365 8.80 -15.44 -9.00
C LEU A 365 7.45 -14.71 -9.10
N GLY A 366 7.42 -13.39 -8.89
CA GLY A 366 6.22 -12.57 -9.11
C GLY A 366 5.72 -12.64 -10.56
N LEU A 367 6.62 -12.66 -11.54
CA LEU A 367 6.26 -12.82 -12.96
C LEU A 367 5.59 -14.15 -13.25
N THR A 368 6.04 -15.25 -12.63
CA THR A 368 5.40 -16.57 -12.85
C THR A 368 3.94 -16.59 -12.40
N THR A 369 3.58 -15.82 -11.38
CA THR A 369 2.18 -15.69 -10.91
C THR A 369 1.27 -14.95 -11.89
N LEU A 370 1.82 -14.24 -12.87
CA LEU A 370 1.07 -13.54 -13.93
C LEU A 370 0.84 -14.43 -15.17
N LEU A 371 1.60 -15.52 -15.34
CA LEU A 371 1.55 -16.38 -16.54
C LEU A 371 0.15 -16.86 -16.89
N PRO A 372 -0.70 -17.34 -15.95
CA PRO A 372 -2.05 -17.80 -16.29
C PRO A 372 -2.91 -16.72 -16.95
N GLU A 373 -2.75 -15.45 -16.55
CA GLU A 373 -3.51 -14.34 -17.11
C GLU A 373 -2.92 -13.82 -18.43
N LEU A 374 -1.60 -13.90 -18.60
CA LEU A 374 -0.92 -13.53 -19.84
C LEU A 374 -1.19 -14.53 -20.97
N THR A 375 -1.36 -15.82 -20.64
CA THR A 375 -1.64 -16.88 -21.62
C THR A 375 -3.13 -16.95 -21.98
N SER A 376 -4.04 -16.75 -21.02
CA SER A 376 -5.49 -16.75 -21.27
C SER A 376 -5.98 -15.50 -22.02
N GLY A 377 -5.29 -14.38 -21.93
CA GLY A 377 -5.62 -13.15 -22.69
C GLY A 377 -5.44 -13.25 -24.21
N ARG A 378 -4.90 -14.35 -24.73
CA ARG A 378 -4.77 -14.59 -26.19
C ARG A 378 -6.03 -15.21 -26.84
N SER A 379 -7.07 -15.57 -26.10
CA SER A 379 -8.22 -16.32 -26.60
C SER A 379 -9.58 -15.61 -26.49
N THR A 380 -9.64 -14.33 -26.18
CA THR A 380 -10.90 -13.56 -26.24
C THR A 380 -10.83 -12.48 -27.32
N THR A 381 -10.98 -12.89 -28.57
CA THR A 381 -11.67 -12.05 -29.55
C THR A 381 -13.06 -11.74 -28.95
N PRO A 382 -13.48 -10.46 -28.84
CA PRO A 382 -14.85 -10.17 -28.44
C PRO A 382 -15.78 -10.90 -29.39
N ALA A 383 -16.65 -11.76 -28.87
CA ALA A 383 -17.74 -12.30 -29.68
C ALA A 383 -18.50 -11.10 -30.22
N GLU A 384 -18.51 -10.98 -31.54
CA GLU A 384 -19.30 -10.00 -32.27
C GLU A 384 -20.76 -10.13 -31.78
N PRO A 385 -21.42 -9.04 -31.31
CA PRO A 385 -22.78 -9.16 -30.83
C PRO A 385 -23.62 -9.72 -31.99
N ALA A 386 -24.20 -10.89 -31.79
CA ALA A 386 -25.10 -11.49 -32.75
C ALA A 386 -26.18 -10.46 -33.09
N LEU A 387 -26.19 -10.01 -34.34
CA LEU A 387 -27.23 -9.16 -34.86
C LEU A 387 -28.58 -9.84 -34.62
N PRO A 388 -29.58 -9.15 -34.04
CA PRO A 388 -30.87 -9.75 -33.84
C PRO A 388 -31.44 -10.18 -35.21
N ASP A 389 -31.81 -11.46 -35.30
CA ASP A 389 -32.42 -12.10 -36.42
C ASP A 389 -33.63 -11.28 -36.93
N ARG A 390 -33.45 -10.56 -38.02
CA ARG A 390 -34.54 -9.86 -38.68
C ARG A 390 -35.42 -10.91 -39.38
N ARG A 391 -36.34 -11.53 -38.63
CA ARG A 391 -37.44 -12.25 -39.24
C ARG A 391 -38.27 -11.26 -40.06
N PRO A 392 -38.55 -11.52 -41.35
CA PRO A 392 -39.41 -10.67 -42.13
C PRO A 392 -40.82 -10.68 -41.53
N ALA A 393 -41.35 -9.48 -41.28
CA ALA A 393 -42.72 -9.30 -40.84
C ALA A 393 -43.66 -9.88 -41.90
N HIS A 394 -44.44 -10.87 -41.50
CA HIS A 394 -45.54 -11.40 -42.32
C HIS A 394 -46.48 -10.22 -42.66
N ALA A 395 -46.65 -9.98 -43.94
CA ALA A 395 -47.66 -9.11 -44.48
C ALA A 395 -49.05 -9.58 -44.04
N GLY A 396 -49.62 -8.82 -43.10
CA GLY A 396 -50.99 -9.01 -42.64
C GLY A 396 -51.96 -8.57 -43.75
N SER A 397 -52.83 -9.47 -44.12
CA SER A 397 -53.96 -9.29 -45.04
C SER A 397 -54.87 -8.13 -44.67
N ALA A 398 -55.18 -7.31 -45.66
CA ALA A 398 -56.20 -6.28 -45.60
C ALA A 398 -57.59 -6.87 -45.33
N PRO A 399 -58.46 -6.22 -44.54
CA PRO A 399 -59.86 -6.57 -44.45
C PRO A 399 -60.60 -6.08 -45.72
N ARG A 400 -61.34 -7.02 -46.37
CA ARG A 400 -62.32 -6.70 -47.41
C ARG A 400 -63.55 -6.10 -46.74
N ASP A 401 -63.87 -4.85 -47.09
CA ASP A 401 -65.20 -4.30 -46.87
C ASP A 401 -66.23 -5.07 -47.68
N ARG A 402 -67.33 -5.39 -47.01
CA ARG A 402 -68.63 -5.68 -47.63
C ARG A 402 -69.69 -4.83 -46.95
N ILE A 403 -70.25 -3.93 -47.78
CA ILE A 403 -71.60 -3.35 -47.80
C ILE A 403 -72.21 -2.87 -46.49
#